data_49176a5e6e254cf2f5ac9ed931ae7776
#
_entry.id   49176a5e6e254cf2f5ac9ed931ae7776
#
_cell.length_a   1.000
_cell.length_b   1.000
_cell.length_c   1.000
_cell.angle_alpha   90.00
_cell.angle_beta   90.00
_cell.angle_gamma   90.00
#
_symmetry.space_group_name_H-M   'P 1'
#
loop_
_entity.id
_entity.type
_entity.pdbx_description
1 polymer ?
#
loop_
_entity_poly.entity_id
_entity_poly.type
_entity_poly.pdbx_seq_one_letter_code
_entity_poly.pdbx_strand_id
1 'polypeptide(L)'
;MSNHNFQKHIPDLLKLCQNIGQIQLDGQKNLNINLKSDNTPVTNIDIRSSELIVSYLSRTFKGDTIISEESDVTTNKKTSYWLVDPIDGTKNYIKGGEQFCICISYIHNSYPSFGIIYIPSSKEFYYASCGKGAFLIKEDMHKVKITNKSQIDNNIFVSTVIRDSVVKLLNNNFKHSKLIYMSSAIKFVRVAEGKGHFSVRLGPTHEWDTAAGQCIIEESGALFLDKNLERFRYGQGSKFLNGPFFVVNGQVKEHEDSINQCLSLI
;
A
#
# COMPACT_ATOMS: atom_id res chain seq x y z
N MET A 1 16.04 14.75 -5.12
CA MET A 1 14.59 14.84 -5.38
C MET A 1 14.36 14.29 -6.77
N SER A 2 13.26 13.55 -7.01
CA SER A 2 12.95 13.08 -8.37
C SER A 2 12.73 14.30 -9.29
N ASN A 3 13.15 14.18 -10.56
CA ASN A 3 12.95 15.26 -11.54
C ASN A 3 11.49 15.35 -12.03
N HIS A 4 10.58 14.49 -11.54
CA HIS A 4 9.20 14.44 -11.98
C HIS A 4 8.31 15.41 -11.20
N ASN A 5 7.50 16.18 -11.92
CA ASN A 5 6.41 16.95 -11.35
C ASN A 5 5.13 16.11 -11.34
N PHE A 6 5.00 15.22 -10.35
CA PHE A 6 3.84 14.32 -10.25
C PHE A 6 2.51 15.05 -10.12
N GLN A 7 2.49 16.25 -9.51
CA GLN A 7 1.26 17.00 -9.24
C GLN A 7 0.47 17.31 -10.52
N LYS A 8 1.14 17.60 -11.63
CA LYS A 8 0.47 17.88 -12.91
C LYS A 8 -0.25 16.67 -13.50
N HIS A 9 0.13 15.45 -13.10
CA HIS A 9 -0.43 14.19 -13.59
C HIS A 9 -1.56 13.63 -12.71
N ILE A 10 -1.85 14.25 -11.56
CA ILE A 10 -2.89 13.76 -10.64
C ILE A 10 -4.25 13.61 -11.32
N PRO A 11 -4.76 14.59 -12.12
CA PRO A 11 -6.06 14.43 -12.77
C PRO A 11 -6.13 13.22 -13.73
N ASP A 12 -5.06 13.00 -14.51
CA ASP A 12 -5.00 11.87 -15.46
C ASP A 12 -4.86 10.53 -14.72
N LEU A 13 -4.06 10.48 -13.65
CA LEU A 13 -3.89 9.30 -12.82
C LEU A 13 -5.19 8.94 -12.07
N LEU A 14 -5.93 9.94 -11.58
CA LEU A 14 -7.25 9.72 -10.99
C LEU A 14 -8.20 9.09 -12.00
N LYS A 15 -8.29 9.68 -13.21
CA LYS A 15 -9.15 9.15 -14.29
C LYS A 15 -8.74 7.74 -14.71
N LEU A 16 -7.44 7.46 -14.79
CA LEU A 16 -6.92 6.12 -15.06
C LEU A 16 -7.37 5.13 -13.99
N CYS A 17 -7.17 5.44 -12.71
CA CYS A 17 -7.56 4.58 -11.61
C CYS A 17 -9.08 4.37 -11.54
N GLN A 18 -9.89 5.41 -11.80
CA GLN A 18 -11.34 5.29 -11.88
C GLN A 18 -11.79 4.34 -13.00
N ASN A 19 -11.20 4.46 -14.19
CA ASN A 19 -11.51 3.57 -15.31
C ASN A 19 -11.12 2.12 -15.01
N ILE A 20 -9.94 1.90 -14.45
CA ILE A 20 -9.48 0.55 -14.08
C ILE A 20 -10.33 -0.01 -12.95
N GLY A 21 -10.64 0.78 -11.92
CA GLY A 21 -11.51 0.36 -10.84
C GLY A 21 -12.90 -0.06 -11.32
N GLN A 22 -13.46 0.62 -12.33
CA GLN A 22 -14.72 0.20 -12.95
C GLN A 22 -14.58 -1.16 -13.66
N ILE A 23 -13.48 -1.36 -14.42
CA ILE A 23 -13.17 -2.66 -15.03
C ILE A 23 -13.06 -3.76 -13.96
N GLN A 24 -12.43 -3.47 -12.82
CA GLN A 24 -12.29 -4.41 -11.72
C GLN A 24 -13.65 -4.76 -11.11
N LEU A 25 -14.49 -3.78 -10.82
CA LEU A 25 -15.83 -4.01 -10.26
C LEU A 25 -16.73 -4.80 -11.20
N ASP A 26 -16.74 -4.47 -12.49
CA ASP A 26 -17.54 -5.17 -13.51
C ASP A 26 -17.02 -6.59 -13.76
N GLY A 27 -15.68 -6.74 -13.77
CA GLY A 27 -15.01 -8.01 -14.04
C GLY A 27 -15.08 -9.02 -12.91
N GLN A 28 -15.34 -8.58 -11.67
CA GLN A 28 -15.35 -9.44 -10.48
C GLN A 28 -16.33 -10.61 -10.55
N LYS A 29 -17.38 -10.49 -11.37
CA LYS A 29 -18.40 -11.53 -11.58
C LYS A 29 -18.00 -12.61 -12.57
N ASN A 30 -16.99 -12.37 -13.42
CA ASN A 30 -16.58 -13.24 -14.52
C ASN A 30 -15.05 -13.37 -14.55
N LEU A 31 -14.48 -14.02 -13.55
CA LEU A 31 -13.04 -14.16 -13.39
C LEU A 31 -12.52 -15.44 -14.06
N ASN A 32 -11.46 -15.30 -14.85
CA ASN A 32 -10.58 -16.40 -15.21
C ASN A 32 -9.41 -16.38 -14.22
N ILE A 33 -9.34 -17.41 -13.37
CA ILE A 33 -8.34 -17.50 -12.31
C ILE A 33 -7.26 -18.48 -12.73
N ASN A 34 -6.00 -18.04 -12.70
CA ASN A 34 -4.82 -18.86 -12.89
C ASN A 34 -3.95 -18.83 -11.62
N LEU A 35 -2.99 -19.74 -11.53
CA LEU A 35 -1.97 -19.72 -10.47
C LEU A 35 -0.64 -19.30 -11.07
N LYS A 36 0.06 -18.39 -10.40
CA LYS A 36 1.45 -18.03 -10.69
C LYS A 36 2.38 -19.18 -10.29
N SER A 37 3.65 -19.11 -10.64
CA SER A 37 4.67 -20.12 -10.31
C SER A 37 4.87 -20.32 -8.79
N ASP A 38 4.51 -19.36 -7.98
CA ASP A 38 4.55 -19.40 -6.51
C ASP A 38 3.22 -19.83 -5.88
N ASN A 39 2.26 -20.33 -6.69
CA ASN A 39 0.90 -20.73 -6.29
C ASN A 39 0.02 -19.57 -5.79
N THR A 40 0.39 -18.30 -6.02
CA THR A 40 -0.52 -17.18 -5.77
C THR A 40 -1.53 -17.06 -6.92
N PRO A 41 -2.80 -16.70 -6.64
CA PRO A 41 -3.79 -16.54 -7.68
C PRO A 41 -3.58 -15.22 -8.45
N VAL A 42 -3.84 -15.28 -9.74
CA VAL A 42 -3.92 -14.13 -10.64
C VAL A 42 -5.17 -14.25 -11.51
N THR A 43 -5.83 -13.15 -11.79
CA THR A 43 -7.00 -13.12 -12.67
C THR A 43 -6.69 -12.40 -13.99
N ASN A 44 -7.53 -12.64 -15.00
CA ASN A 44 -7.49 -11.86 -16.25
C ASN A 44 -7.65 -10.35 -16.01
N ILE A 45 -8.27 -9.96 -14.89
CA ILE A 45 -8.48 -8.56 -14.52
C ILE A 45 -7.20 -7.94 -13.93
N ASP A 46 -6.42 -8.71 -13.14
CA ASP A 46 -5.09 -8.28 -12.66
C ASP A 46 -4.19 -7.95 -13.85
N ILE A 47 -4.09 -8.87 -14.82
CA ILE A 47 -3.28 -8.70 -16.03
C ILE A 47 -3.72 -7.47 -16.81
N ARG A 48 -5.04 -7.35 -17.08
CA ARG A 48 -5.60 -6.22 -17.82
C ARG A 48 -5.37 -4.88 -17.14
N SER A 49 -5.52 -4.83 -15.81
CA SER A 49 -5.26 -3.64 -15.01
C SER A 49 -3.78 -3.24 -15.06
N SER A 50 -2.88 -4.22 -14.96
CA SER A 50 -1.44 -4.03 -15.10
C SER A 50 -1.08 -3.42 -16.45
N GLU A 51 -1.56 -4.00 -17.55
CA GLU A 51 -1.31 -3.50 -18.91
C GLU A 51 -1.70 -2.03 -19.08
N LEU A 52 -2.85 -1.62 -18.56
CA LEU A 52 -3.35 -0.25 -18.66
C LEU A 52 -2.47 0.72 -17.86
N ILE A 53 -2.08 0.36 -16.64
CA ILE A 53 -1.22 1.19 -15.78
C ILE A 53 0.17 1.32 -16.42
N VAL A 54 0.79 0.19 -16.77
CA VAL A 54 2.13 0.16 -17.38
C VAL A 54 2.17 0.95 -18.68
N SER A 55 1.15 0.79 -19.55
CA SER A 55 1.03 1.54 -20.79
C SER A 55 0.94 3.05 -20.57
N TYR A 56 0.17 3.49 -19.59
CA TYR A 56 0.08 4.92 -19.22
C TYR A 56 1.41 5.45 -18.71
N LEU A 57 2.02 4.76 -17.75
CA LEU A 57 3.29 5.18 -17.14
C LEU A 57 4.42 5.24 -18.17
N SER A 58 4.54 4.24 -19.05
CA SER A 58 5.58 4.20 -20.09
C SER A 58 5.47 5.34 -21.10
N ARG A 59 4.24 5.77 -21.44
CA ARG A 59 4.03 6.90 -22.34
C ARG A 59 4.28 8.24 -21.68
N THR A 60 3.91 8.35 -20.39
CA THR A 60 3.95 9.62 -19.66
C THR A 60 5.35 9.88 -19.08
N PHE A 61 6.02 8.85 -18.57
CA PHE A 61 7.33 8.93 -17.92
C PHE A 61 8.36 8.12 -18.71
N LYS A 62 8.64 8.64 -19.91
CA LYS A 62 9.55 7.95 -20.87
C LYS A 62 10.93 7.71 -20.28
N GLY A 63 11.41 6.48 -20.40
CA GLY A 63 12.74 6.07 -19.92
C GLY A 63 12.79 5.59 -18.47
N ASP A 64 11.68 5.71 -17.72
CA ASP A 64 11.59 5.13 -16.40
C ASP A 64 11.45 3.60 -16.46
N THR A 65 11.98 2.93 -15.46
CA THR A 65 11.73 1.51 -15.24
C THR A 65 10.39 1.35 -14.52
N ILE A 66 9.56 0.44 -15.00
CA ILE A 66 8.27 0.12 -14.40
C ILE A 66 8.30 -1.36 -14.03
N ILE A 67 7.99 -1.64 -12.77
CA ILE A 67 7.92 -2.98 -12.20
C ILE A 67 6.48 -3.17 -11.73
N SER A 68 5.78 -4.11 -12.36
CA SER A 68 4.44 -4.48 -11.95
C SER A 68 4.45 -5.91 -11.42
N GLU A 69 3.61 -6.21 -10.45
CA GLU A 69 3.42 -7.56 -9.92
C GLU A 69 3.16 -8.59 -11.02
N GLU A 70 2.44 -8.17 -12.10
CA GLU A 70 2.02 -9.04 -13.20
C GLU A 70 2.96 -9.01 -14.41
N SER A 71 4.15 -8.41 -14.29
CA SER A 71 5.16 -8.42 -15.35
C SER A 71 6.40 -9.23 -14.96
N ASP A 72 7.08 -9.77 -15.98
CA ASP A 72 8.38 -10.38 -15.78
C ASP A 72 9.37 -9.36 -15.23
N VAL A 73 9.75 -9.55 -13.97
CA VAL A 73 10.60 -8.61 -13.26
C VAL A 73 12.05 -8.80 -13.69
N THR A 74 12.55 -7.91 -14.52
CA THR A 74 13.99 -7.83 -14.80
C THR A 74 14.73 -7.13 -13.65
N THR A 75 15.68 -7.81 -13.06
CA THR A 75 16.41 -7.41 -11.84
C THR A 75 17.42 -6.27 -11.99
N ASN A 76 17.36 -5.46 -13.04
CA ASN A 76 18.22 -4.30 -13.17
C ASN A 76 17.83 -3.23 -12.13
N LYS A 77 18.47 -3.29 -10.97
CA LYS A 77 18.30 -2.33 -9.87
C LYS A 77 18.69 -0.92 -10.33
N LYS A 78 17.71 -0.12 -10.72
CA LYS A 78 17.90 1.32 -10.88
C LYS A 78 17.66 2.02 -9.54
N THR A 79 18.25 3.18 -9.38
CA THR A 79 18.03 4.04 -8.20
C THR A 79 16.63 4.63 -8.15
N SER A 80 15.92 4.59 -9.29
CA SER A 80 14.57 5.12 -9.41
C SER A 80 13.72 4.24 -10.33
N TYR A 81 12.51 3.88 -9.90
CA TYR A 81 11.60 3.01 -10.63
C TYR A 81 10.17 3.14 -10.12
N TRP A 82 9.21 2.75 -10.97
CA TRP A 82 7.82 2.59 -10.60
C TRP A 82 7.56 1.20 -10.04
N LEU A 83 6.72 1.11 -9.01
CA LEU A 83 6.14 -0.12 -8.50
C LEU A 83 4.62 -0.06 -8.68
N VAL A 84 4.05 -1.14 -9.19
CA VAL A 84 2.62 -1.25 -9.47
C VAL A 84 2.10 -2.58 -8.94
N ASP A 85 1.08 -2.50 -8.09
CA ASP A 85 0.19 -3.62 -7.80
C ASP A 85 -1.19 -3.26 -8.37
N PRO A 86 -1.64 -3.96 -9.43
CA PRO A 86 -2.90 -3.65 -10.08
C PRO A 86 -4.12 -4.02 -9.24
N ILE A 87 -4.03 -5.08 -8.40
CA ILE A 87 -5.10 -5.50 -7.47
C ILE A 87 -4.46 -6.04 -6.19
N ASP A 88 -4.02 -5.14 -5.30
CA ASP A 88 -3.63 -5.56 -3.96
C ASP A 88 -4.86 -6.09 -3.20
N GLY A 89 -4.76 -7.33 -2.78
CA GLY A 89 -5.88 -8.04 -2.18
C GLY A 89 -6.61 -9.01 -3.13
N THR A 90 -5.93 -9.58 -4.13
CA THR A 90 -6.48 -10.52 -5.13
C THR A 90 -7.32 -11.65 -4.53
N LYS A 91 -6.88 -12.21 -3.38
CA LYS A 91 -7.67 -13.25 -2.67
C LYS A 91 -9.03 -12.76 -2.16
N ASN A 92 -9.11 -11.51 -1.73
CA ASN A 92 -10.39 -10.89 -1.32
C ASN A 92 -11.23 -10.59 -2.56
N TYR A 93 -10.60 -10.05 -3.60
CA TYR A 93 -11.23 -9.74 -4.88
C TYR A 93 -11.90 -10.97 -5.50
N ILE A 94 -11.21 -12.11 -5.59
CA ILE A 94 -11.74 -13.38 -6.12
C ILE A 94 -12.99 -13.87 -5.35
N LYS A 95 -13.05 -13.60 -4.05
CA LYS A 95 -14.20 -13.97 -3.21
C LYS A 95 -15.39 -13.00 -3.32
N GLY A 96 -15.34 -12.03 -4.23
CA GLY A 96 -16.38 -10.99 -4.34
C GLY A 96 -16.32 -9.93 -3.24
N GLY A 97 -15.20 -9.85 -2.51
CA GLY A 97 -15.03 -8.87 -1.44
C GLY A 97 -14.65 -7.48 -1.96
N GLU A 98 -14.80 -6.48 -1.13
CA GLU A 98 -14.58 -5.06 -1.45
C GLU A 98 -13.21 -4.53 -0.97
N GLN A 99 -12.45 -5.34 -0.22
CA GLN A 99 -11.17 -4.92 0.36
C GLN A 99 -10.01 -5.24 -0.59
N PHE A 100 -9.96 -4.54 -1.72
CA PHE A 100 -8.87 -4.54 -2.67
C PHE A 100 -8.61 -3.12 -3.18
N CYS A 101 -7.41 -2.85 -3.67
CA CYS A 101 -7.06 -1.52 -4.16
C CYS A 101 -5.97 -1.59 -5.25
N ILE A 102 -5.83 -0.50 -6.00
CA ILE A 102 -4.74 -0.25 -6.94
C ILE A 102 -3.64 0.47 -6.17
N CYS A 103 -2.39 -0.03 -6.23
CA CYS A 103 -1.23 0.63 -5.68
C CYS A 103 -0.26 1.02 -6.79
N ILE A 104 0.12 2.31 -6.84
CA ILE A 104 1.11 2.84 -7.78
C ILE A 104 2.09 3.70 -6.99
N SER A 105 3.39 3.47 -7.12
CA SER A 105 4.39 4.28 -6.42
C SER A 105 5.65 4.50 -7.24
N TYR A 106 6.36 5.58 -6.97
CA TYR A 106 7.66 5.89 -7.55
C TYR A 106 8.72 5.89 -6.46
N ILE A 107 9.68 5.01 -6.60
CA ILE A 107 10.84 4.91 -5.72
C ILE A 107 11.96 5.79 -6.24
N HIS A 108 12.61 6.51 -5.34
CA HIS A 108 13.81 7.28 -5.60
C HIS A 108 14.79 7.11 -4.43
N ASN A 109 16.00 6.62 -4.72
CA ASN A 109 17.02 6.36 -3.71
C ASN A 109 16.50 5.52 -2.53
N SER A 110 15.85 4.41 -2.83
CA SER A 110 15.29 3.44 -1.87
C SER A 110 14.10 3.94 -1.05
N TYR A 111 13.52 5.09 -1.33
CA TYR A 111 12.34 5.61 -0.63
C TYR A 111 11.22 6.00 -1.59
N PRO A 112 9.97 5.86 -1.20
CA PRO A 112 8.87 6.31 -2.03
C PRO A 112 8.83 7.85 -2.06
N SER A 113 8.86 8.42 -3.25
CA SER A 113 8.72 9.86 -3.47
C SER A 113 7.36 10.26 -4.00
N PHE A 114 6.57 9.27 -4.44
CA PHE A 114 5.19 9.41 -4.87
C PHE A 114 4.43 8.11 -4.61
N GLY A 115 3.17 8.21 -4.24
CA GLY A 115 2.31 7.05 -4.01
C GLY A 115 0.84 7.35 -4.26
N ILE A 116 0.13 6.36 -4.82
CA ILE A 116 -1.31 6.33 -5.02
C ILE A 116 -1.86 5.03 -4.47
N ILE A 117 -2.97 5.12 -3.73
CA ILE A 117 -3.86 4.00 -3.42
C ILE A 117 -5.26 4.40 -3.86
N TYR A 118 -5.85 3.63 -4.79
CA TYR A 118 -7.24 3.80 -5.20
C TYR A 118 -8.07 2.61 -4.76
N ILE A 119 -9.18 2.88 -4.08
CA ILE A 119 -10.12 1.85 -3.59
C ILE A 119 -11.37 1.89 -4.45
N PRO A 120 -11.57 0.93 -5.37
CA PRO A 120 -12.69 0.98 -6.32
C PRO A 120 -14.06 0.92 -5.67
N SER A 121 -14.24 0.10 -4.62
CA SER A 121 -15.52 -0.07 -3.93
C SER A 121 -16.06 1.20 -3.28
N SER A 122 -15.18 2.04 -2.74
CA SER A 122 -15.55 3.31 -2.11
C SER A 122 -15.21 4.54 -2.97
N LYS A 123 -14.60 4.33 -4.16
CA LYS A 123 -14.15 5.39 -5.09
C LYS A 123 -13.25 6.43 -4.41
N GLU A 124 -12.45 5.99 -3.45
CA GLU A 124 -11.50 6.82 -2.71
C GLU A 124 -10.14 6.80 -3.39
N PHE A 125 -9.61 7.96 -3.76
CA PHE A 125 -8.29 8.13 -4.36
C PHE A 125 -7.36 8.83 -3.39
N TYR A 126 -6.44 8.07 -2.81
CA TYR A 126 -5.38 8.58 -1.94
C TYR A 126 -4.12 8.79 -2.74
N TYR A 127 -3.44 9.91 -2.51
CA TYR A 127 -2.12 10.14 -3.08
C TYR A 127 -1.25 11.01 -2.19
N ALA A 128 0.05 10.83 -2.35
CA ALA A 128 1.06 11.65 -1.68
C ALA A 128 2.27 11.88 -2.58
N SER A 129 2.98 12.96 -2.34
CA SER A 129 4.29 13.23 -2.93
C SER A 129 5.21 13.79 -1.86
N CYS A 130 6.46 13.38 -1.87
CA CYS A 130 7.47 13.78 -0.90
C CYS A 130 7.54 15.31 -0.74
N GLY A 131 7.31 15.79 0.51
CA GLY A 131 7.29 17.19 0.88
C GLY A 131 6.07 17.99 0.40
N LYS A 132 5.02 17.31 -0.11
CA LYS A 132 3.78 17.99 -0.60
C LYS A 132 2.54 17.61 0.22
N GLY A 133 2.67 16.62 1.11
CA GLY A 133 1.60 16.10 1.93
C GLY A 133 0.80 14.99 1.26
N ALA A 134 -0.08 14.39 2.05
CA ALA A 134 -1.02 13.34 1.63
C ALA A 134 -2.43 13.90 1.45
N PHE A 135 -3.17 13.35 0.49
CA PHE A 135 -4.50 13.83 0.11
C PHE A 135 -5.43 12.65 -0.21
N LEU A 136 -6.71 12.86 0.09
CA LEU A 136 -7.83 12.03 -0.35
C LEU A 136 -8.70 12.85 -1.32
N ILE A 137 -9.03 12.27 -2.47
CA ILE A 137 -10.10 12.74 -3.35
C ILE A 137 -11.22 11.70 -3.27
N LYS A 138 -12.42 12.14 -2.91
CA LYS A 138 -13.62 11.31 -2.82
C LYS A 138 -14.38 11.29 -4.14
N GLU A 139 -15.43 10.46 -4.22
CA GLU A 139 -16.30 10.34 -5.41
C GLU A 139 -16.89 11.68 -5.87
N ASP A 140 -17.25 12.56 -4.95
CA ASP A 140 -17.77 13.91 -5.21
C ASP A 140 -16.68 14.92 -5.60
N MET A 141 -15.47 14.45 -5.90
CA MET A 141 -14.28 15.24 -6.22
C MET A 141 -13.81 16.15 -5.09
N HIS A 142 -14.36 16.02 -3.88
CA HIS A 142 -13.89 16.76 -2.72
C HIS A 142 -12.50 16.29 -2.30
N LYS A 143 -11.53 17.23 -2.31
CA LYS A 143 -10.14 17.00 -1.93
C LYS A 143 -9.90 17.35 -0.46
N VAL A 144 -9.44 16.38 0.31
CA VAL A 144 -9.10 16.53 1.73
C VAL A 144 -7.61 16.32 1.92
N LYS A 145 -6.94 17.22 2.63
CA LYS A 145 -5.57 16.99 3.09
C LYS A 145 -5.60 16.03 4.27
N ILE A 146 -4.83 14.96 4.18
CA ILE A 146 -4.64 14.01 5.28
C ILE A 146 -3.49 14.53 6.14
N THR A 147 -3.76 14.75 7.41
CA THR A 147 -2.76 15.16 8.39
C THR A 147 -2.91 14.35 9.65
N ASN A 148 -1.84 14.19 10.39
CA ASN A 148 -1.88 13.57 11.70
C ASN A 148 -2.89 14.34 12.58
N LYS A 149 -3.93 13.64 13.05
CA LYS A 149 -4.99 14.25 13.84
C LYS A 149 -4.54 14.40 15.29
N SER A 150 -5.04 15.43 15.96
CA SER A 150 -4.89 15.60 17.40
C SER A 150 -5.57 14.47 18.20
N GLN A 151 -6.53 13.79 17.59
CA GLN A 151 -7.20 12.62 18.14
C GLN A 151 -7.12 11.47 17.14
N ILE A 152 -6.48 10.38 17.55
CA ILE A 152 -6.31 9.14 16.80
C ILE A 152 -7.24 8.10 17.41
N ASP A 153 -7.97 7.38 16.56
CA ASP A 153 -8.84 6.29 17.02
C ASP A 153 -8.01 5.14 17.60
N ASN A 154 -8.50 4.55 18.66
CA ASN A 154 -7.81 3.47 19.35
C ASN A 154 -8.02 2.11 18.65
N ASN A 155 -7.71 2.06 17.35
CA ASN A 155 -7.79 0.87 16.52
C ASN A 155 -6.39 0.41 16.08
N ILE A 156 -6.23 -0.91 15.93
CA ILE A 156 -5.06 -1.56 15.36
C ILE A 156 -5.51 -2.29 14.10
N PHE A 157 -4.94 -1.93 12.95
CA PHE A 157 -5.23 -2.60 11.70
C PHE A 157 -4.27 -3.77 11.47
N VAL A 158 -4.82 -4.96 11.30
CA VAL A 158 -4.06 -6.20 11.09
C VAL A 158 -4.49 -6.92 9.83
N SER A 159 -3.57 -7.72 9.26
CA SER A 159 -3.90 -8.55 8.10
C SER A 159 -4.93 -9.63 8.48
N THR A 160 -5.79 -10.00 7.52
CA THR A 160 -6.73 -11.14 7.67
C THR A 160 -6.03 -12.50 7.84
N VAL A 161 -4.73 -12.57 7.56
CA VAL A 161 -3.88 -13.78 7.69
C VAL A 161 -2.80 -13.60 8.77
N ILE A 162 -3.10 -12.85 9.82
CA ILE A 162 -2.19 -12.66 10.94
C ILE A 162 -2.12 -13.92 11.82
N ARG A 163 -0.94 -14.21 12.41
CA ARG A 163 -0.75 -15.34 13.32
C ARG A 163 -1.44 -15.10 14.67
N ASP A 164 -2.05 -16.15 15.26
CA ASP A 164 -2.73 -16.07 16.56
C ASP A 164 -1.80 -15.60 17.70
N SER A 165 -0.51 -15.95 17.65
CA SER A 165 0.47 -15.48 18.64
C SER A 165 0.60 -13.96 18.63
N VAL A 166 0.59 -13.33 17.45
CA VAL A 166 0.63 -11.87 17.30
C VAL A 166 -0.68 -11.24 17.79
N VAL A 167 -1.83 -11.85 17.46
CA VAL A 167 -3.15 -11.38 17.94
C VAL A 167 -3.21 -11.39 19.47
N LYS A 168 -2.76 -12.46 20.12
CA LYS A 168 -2.70 -12.56 21.60
C LYS A 168 -1.80 -11.48 22.20
N LEU A 169 -0.63 -11.27 21.61
CA LEU A 169 0.32 -10.24 22.05
C LEU A 169 -0.30 -8.84 21.93
N LEU A 170 -0.89 -8.49 20.80
CA LEU A 170 -1.52 -7.19 20.61
C LEU A 170 -2.67 -6.95 21.59
N ASN A 171 -3.53 -7.96 21.83
CA ASN A 171 -4.62 -7.85 22.81
C ASN A 171 -4.11 -7.65 24.25
N ASN A 172 -2.98 -8.27 24.61
CA ASN A 172 -2.37 -8.10 25.94
C ASN A 172 -1.77 -6.73 26.14
N ASN A 173 -1.10 -6.20 25.12
CA ASN A 173 -0.38 -4.92 25.21
C ASN A 173 -1.31 -3.71 25.02
N PHE A 174 -2.33 -3.86 24.17
CA PHE A 174 -3.25 -2.79 23.83
C PHE A 174 -4.69 -3.12 24.28
N LYS A 175 -4.88 -3.28 25.60
CA LYS A 175 -6.14 -3.73 26.21
C LYS A 175 -7.38 -2.92 25.84
N HIS A 176 -7.20 -1.67 25.46
CA HIS A 176 -8.30 -0.76 25.09
C HIS A 176 -8.42 -0.54 23.58
N SER A 177 -7.55 -1.18 22.79
CA SER A 177 -7.59 -1.06 21.34
C SER A 177 -8.43 -2.16 20.71
N LYS A 178 -9.12 -1.81 19.62
CA LYS A 178 -9.86 -2.78 18.80
C LYS A 178 -8.98 -3.27 17.66
N LEU A 179 -8.84 -4.58 17.52
CA LEU A 179 -8.23 -5.18 16.33
C LEU A 179 -9.22 -5.17 15.17
N ILE A 180 -8.83 -4.53 14.06
CA ILE A 180 -9.61 -4.48 12.82
C ILE A 180 -8.86 -5.27 11.75
N TYR A 181 -9.47 -6.39 11.33
CA TYR A 181 -8.92 -7.23 10.27
C TYR A 181 -9.23 -6.61 8.91
N MET A 182 -8.17 -6.34 8.15
CA MET A 182 -8.30 -5.67 6.87
C MET A 182 -7.32 -6.25 5.85
N SER A 183 -7.82 -6.56 4.66
CA SER A 183 -7.04 -6.95 3.50
C SER A 183 -6.38 -5.72 2.87
N SER A 184 -5.39 -5.95 2.02
CA SER A 184 -4.74 -4.95 1.16
C SER A 184 -4.06 -3.75 1.87
N ALA A 185 -3.51 -2.83 1.08
CA ALA A 185 -2.92 -1.57 1.52
C ALA A 185 -3.95 -0.56 2.07
N ILE A 186 -5.25 -0.88 2.01
CA ILE A 186 -6.32 -0.05 2.59
C ILE A 186 -6.05 0.26 4.06
N LYS A 187 -5.48 -0.68 4.83
CA LYS A 187 -5.11 -0.45 6.22
C LYS A 187 -4.18 0.75 6.42
N PHE A 188 -3.27 1.01 5.46
CA PHE A 188 -2.32 2.11 5.57
C PHE A 188 -3.01 3.47 5.46
N VAL A 189 -3.93 3.61 4.50
CA VAL A 189 -4.68 4.87 4.37
C VAL A 189 -5.61 5.11 5.57
N ARG A 190 -6.14 4.05 6.20
CA ARG A 190 -6.93 4.18 7.44
C ARG A 190 -6.08 4.65 8.63
N VAL A 191 -4.84 4.16 8.75
CA VAL A 191 -3.89 4.69 9.76
C VAL A 191 -3.52 6.14 9.44
N ALA A 192 -3.23 6.48 8.18
CA ALA A 192 -2.92 7.85 7.76
C ALA A 192 -4.05 8.83 8.09
N GLU A 193 -5.32 8.42 7.97
CA GLU A 193 -6.51 9.21 8.33
C GLU A 193 -6.69 9.38 9.85
N GLY A 194 -5.87 8.73 10.68
CA GLY A 194 -6.03 8.69 12.14
C GLY A 194 -7.17 7.78 12.63
N LYS A 195 -7.64 6.86 11.79
CA LYS A 195 -8.65 5.85 12.17
C LYS A 195 -8.04 4.67 12.94
N GLY A 196 -6.77 4.72 13.23
CA GLY A 196 -6.03 3.77 14.05
C GLY A 196 -4.61 4.25 14.30
N HIS A 197 -4.00 3.69 15.35
CA HIS A 197 -2.68 4.13 15.79
C HIS A 197 -1.55 3.17 15.43
N PHE A 198 -1.88 1.92 15.06
CA PHE A 198 -0.86 0.90 14.83
C PHE A 198 -1.26 -0.11 13.76
N SER A 199 -0.28 -0.60 13.02
CA SER A 199 -0.40 -1.79 12.16
C SER A 199 0.93 -2.53 12.12
N VAL A 200 0.88 -3.86 12.04
CA VAL A 200 2.06 -4.73 12.03
C VAL A 200 1.96 -5.80 10.96
N ARG A 201 3.09 -6.06 10.31
CA ARG A 201 3.25 -7.17 9.37
C ARG A 201 4.58 -7.88 9.64
N LEU A 202 4.53 -9.14 10.04
CA LEU A 202 5.71 -9.99 10.29
C LEU A 202 5.99 -10.98 9.15
N GLY A 203 4.95 -11.36 8.41
CA GLY A 203 5.06 -12.25 7.25
C GLY A 203 5.48 -11.49 5.99
N PRO A 204 5.97 -12.20 4.97
CA PRO A 204 6.44 -11.60 3.73
C PRO A 204 5.33 -10.85 2.98
N THR A 205 5.72 -9.77 2.33
CA THR A 205 4.95 -9.01 1.34
C THR A 205 5.93 -8.57 0.25
N HIS A 206 5.42 -8.00 -0.83
CA HIS A 206 6.28 -7.41 -1.84
C HIS A 206 6.37 -5.88 -1.71
N GLU A 207 7.38 -5.29 -2.37
CA GLU A 207 7.59 -3.85 -2.34
C GLU A 207 6.40 -3.07 -2.91
N TRP A 208 5.73 -3.60 -3.93
CA TRP A 208 4.54 -3.00 -4.54
C TRP A 208 3.30 -2.98 -3.63
N ASP A 209 3.21 -3.90 -2.63
CA ASP A 209 2.12 -3.92 -1.64
C ASP A 209 2.22 -2.76 -0.63
N THR A 210 3.41 -2.15 -0.49
CA THR A 210 3.70 -1.26 0.65
C THR A 210 4.14 0.15 0.27
N ALA A 211 4.83 0.31 -0.86
CA ALA A 211 5.50 1.56 -1.19
C ALA A 211 4.55 2.76 -1.35
N ALA A 212 3.39 2.57 -1.98
CA ALA A 212 2.37 3.61 -2.08
C ALA A 212 1.83 4.00 -0.70
N GLY A 213 1.57 2.99 0.14
CA GLY A 213 1.10 3.16 1.51
C GLY A 213 2.11 3.91 2.38
N GLN A 214 3.40 3.56 2.29
CA GLN A 214 4.45 4.27 3.03
C GLN A 214 4.50 5.76 2.66
N CYS A 215 4.45 6.09 1.37
CA CYS A 215 4.44 7.49 0.95
C CYS A 215 3.29 8.28 1.58
N ILE A 216 2.09 7.68 1.60
CA ILE A 216 0.90 8.33 2.17
C ILE A 216 1.01 8.44 3.69
N ILE A 217 1.49 7.40 4.37
CA ILE A 217 1.72 7.37 5.83
C ILE A 217 2.70 8.48 6.23
N GLU A 218 3.87 8.53 5.59
CA GLU A 218 4.91 9.51 5.96
C GLU A 218 4.46 10.95 5.69
N GLU A 219 3.82 11.20 4.57
CA GLU A 219 3.31 12.52 4.20
C GLU A 219 2.07 12.96 5.02
N SER A 220 1.42 12.03 5.73
CA SER A 220 0.39 12.36 6.72
C SER A 220 0.95 12.70 8.10
N GLY A 221 2.25 12.42 8.33
CA GLY A 221 2.94 12.63 9.61
C GLY A 221 3.01 11.38 10.50
N ALA A 222 2.57 10.23 10.02
CA ALA A 222 2.76 8.94 10.68
C ALA A 222 4.09 8.28 10.22
N LEU A 223 4.46 7.14 10.80
CA LEU A 223 5.74 6.49 10.59
C LEU A 223 5.55 5.10 9.98
N PHE A 224 6.43 4.74 9.04
CA PHE A 224 6.52 3.41 8.45
C PHE A 224 7.94 2.88 8.70
N LEU A 225 8.06 1.89 9.59
CA LEU A 225 9.32 1.47 10.20
C LEU A 225 9.65 0.02 9.88
N ASP A 226 10.93 -0.28 9.73
CA ASP A 226 11.44 -1.63 9.64
C ASP A 226 11.62 -2.28 11.04
N LYS A 227 12.19 -3.49 11.06
CA LYS A 227 12.49 -4.23 12.29
C LYS A 227 13.50 -3.54 13.24
N ASN A 228 14.27 -2.58 12.76
CA ASN A 228 15.26 -1.82 13.53
C ASN A 228 14.68 -0.48 14.00
N LEU A 229 13.38 -0.24 13.80
CA LEU A 229 12.71 1.04 14.03
C LEU A 229 13.26 2.18 13.17
N GLU A 230 13.91 1.85 12.07
CA GLU A 230 14.37 2.79 11.06
C GLU A 230 13.32 2.98 9.97
N ARG A 231 13.41 4.10 9.24
CA ARG A 231 12.56 4.35 8.08
C ARG A 231 12.68 3.21 7.07
N PHE A 232 11.57 2.59 6.69
CA PHE A 232 11.55 1.44 5.79
C PHE A 232 12.14 1.76 4.41
N ARG A 233 12.95 0.84 3.85
CA ARG A 233 13.73 1.03 2.60
C ARG A 233 13.41 -0.05 1.58
N TYR A 234 13.34 0.35 0.30
CA TYR A 234 13.11 -0.51 -0.86
C TYR A 234 14.38 -0.82 -1.65
N GLY A 235 14.32 -1.82 -2.52
CA GLY A 235 15.44 -2.20 -3.37
C GLY A 235 16.55 -2.95 -2.64
N GLN A 236 16.33 -3.45 -1.44
CA GLN A 236 17.33 -4.14 -0.63
C GLN A 236 17.43 -5.65 -0.97
N GLY A 237 16.34 -6.26 -1.40
CA GLY A 237 16.24 -7.68 -1.73
C GLY A 237 16.40 -7.99 -3.23
N SER A 238 16.57 -9.28 -3.57
CA SER A 238 16.67 -9.74 -4.97
C SER A 238 15.31 -9.97 -5.63
N LYS A 239 14.24 -10.14 -4.84
CA LYS A 239 12.90 -10.54 -5.31
C LYS A 239 11.81 -9.53 -4.93
N PHE A 240 12.15 -8.27 -4.67
CA PHE A 240 11.22 -7.24 -4.18
C PHE A 240 10.43 -7.67 -2.92
N LEU A 241 11.01 -8.56 -2.10
CA LEU A 241 10.40 -9.00 -0.86
C LEU A 241 10.74 -8.04 0.28
N ASN A 242 9.72 -7.69 1.04
CA ASN A 242 9.82 -6.92 2.26
C ASN A 242 10.16 -7.80 3.46
N GLY A 243 10.96 -7.26 4.38
CA GLY A 243 11.04 -7.74 5.74
C GLY A 243 9.82 -7.32 6.58
N PRO A 244 9.83 -7.65 7.88
CA PRO A 244 8.84 -7.17 8.83
C PRO A 244 8.77 -5.65 8.88
N PHE A 245 7.56 -5.10 9.06
CA PHE A 245 7.38 -3.66 9.20
C PHE A 245 6.25 -3.31 10.19
N PHE A 246 6.31 -2.07 10.66
CA PHE A 246 5.38 -1.48 11.60
C PHE A 246 4.94 -0.10 11.10
N VAL A 247 3.66 0.18 11.25
CA VAL A 247 3.10 1.50 10.98
C VAL A 247 2.62 2.09 12.30
N VAL A 248 3.11 3.28 12.62
CA VAL A 248 2.83 3.95 13.88
C VAL A 248 2.28 5.34 13.61
N ASN A 249 1.07 5.61 14.09
CA ASN A 249 0.50 6.95 14.10
C ASN A 249 0.47 7.43 15.55
N GLY A 250 1.47 8.22 15.92
CA GLY A 250 1.74 8.65 17.30
C GLY A 250 3.23 8.54 17.63
N GLN A 251 3.54 8.42 18.91
CA GLN A 251 4.92 8.31 19.37
C GLN A 251 5.39 6.85 19.33
N VAL A 252 6.55 6.59 18.72
CA VAL A 252 7.14 5.22 18.65
C VAL A 252 7.33 4.63 20.04
N LYS A 253 7.76 5.45 21.00
CA LYS A 253 8.02 5.02 22.39
C LYS A 253 6.82 4.32 23.04
N GLU A 254 5.60 4.71 22.68
CA GLU A 254 4.37 4.08 23.20
C GLU A 254 4.14 2.66 22.64
N HIS A 255 4.82 2.31 21.54
CA HIS A 255 4.68 1.05 20.82
C HIS A 255 5.92 0.16 20.89
N GLU A 256 7.06 0.68 21.39
CA GLU A 256 8.38 0.05 21.30
C GLU A 256 8.41 -1.34 21.94
N ASP A 257 7.86 -1.49 23.15
CA ASP A 257 7.78 -2.80 23.81
C ASP A 257 6.97 -3.81 23.02
N SER A 258 5.85 -3.37 22.44
CA SER A 258 4.99 -4.22 21.60
C SER A 258 5.68 -4.63 20.30
N ILE A 259 6.44 -3.72 19.69
CA ILE A 259 7.23 -4.00 18.49
C ILE A 259 8.30 -5.03 18.79
N ASN A 260 9.08 -4.84 19.88
CA ASN A 260 10.13 -5.76 20.30
C ASN A 260 9.59 -7.16 20.60
N GLN A 261 8.45 -7.24 21.29
CA GLN A 261 7.76 -8.53 21.52
C GLN A 261 7.25 -9.16 20.24
N CYS A 262 6.72 -8.38 19.27
CA CYS A 262 6.35 -8.89 17.96
C CYS A 262 7.56 -9.47 17.23
N LEU A 263 8.71 -8.81 17.27
CA LEU A 263 9.95 -9.27 16.65
C LEU A 263 10.47 -10.56 17.25
N SER A 264 10.26 -10.79 18.56
CA SER A 264 10.65 -12.06 19.20
C SER A 264 9.81 -13.27 18.75
N LEU A 265 8.74 -13.06 17.96
CA LEU A 265 7.91 -14.13 17.39
C LEU A 265 8.40 -14.59 16.00
N ILE A 266 9.43 -13.98 15.43
CA ILE A 266 10.03 -14.34 14.14
C ILE A 266 11.44 -14.85 14.32
#